data_165b46e49b59fc4187b6081e0bda71d3
#
_entry.id   165b46e49b59fc4187b6081e0bda71d3
#
_cell.length_a   1.000
_cell.length_b   1.000
_cell.length_c   1.000
_cell.angle_alpha   90.00
_cell.angle_beta   90.00
_cell.angle_gamma   90.00
#
_symmetry.space_group_name_H-M   'P 1'
#
loop_
_entity.id
_entity.type
_entity.pdbx_description
1 polymer ?
#
loop_
_entity_poly.entity_id
_entity_poly.type
_entity_poly.pdbx_seq_one_letter_code
_entity_poly.pdbx_strand_id
1 'polypeptide(L)'
;IDGRQLNVTNYVNLLYGDAMSYTIGLAEYEGNTRSFTSTGESIVLDKVEDFQENPIHKNLVLDVGGQKVGYLMYNQFLNEFDDQLIQTFSDFAAEGITDLVLDLRYNGGGSVLTCVYLASMITGQFTGEIFAQQIWNSKLLAYFEALNSNTNDTDDRELNNYFTNTTSEGVTLPALNLSNVYIIATNRSASASELLINGLAPHINVVLIGNTTYGKNVGSITVYDYIDNEGNKNPNHTYAMQPIVLKIANSVGFADYANGLDPDIELRESASNLGVLGSTTEPLLYMALNQITGSGKYLVPQGKVLNPMTDPEFEATNGMHIDLPQNTLKDFLKN
;
A
#
# COMPACT_ATOMS: atom_id res chain seq x y z
N ILE A 1 -15.14 16.94 17.56
CA ILE A 1 -16.26 16.57 16.69
C ILE A 1 -17.54 17.07 17.35
N ASP A 2 -18.32 17.91 16.63
CA ASP A 2 -19.58 18.49 17.09
C ASP A 2 -19.48 19.14 18.47
N GLY A 3 -18.41 19.94 18.68
CA GLY A 3 -18.10 20.61 19.94
C GLY A 3 -17.61 19.68 21.08
N ARG A 4 -17.40 18.39 20.83
CA ARG A 4 -16.84 17.44 21.79
C ARG A 4 -15.38 17.17 21.50
N GLN A 5 -14.54 17.20 22.54
CA GLN A 5 -13.14 16.79 22.42
C GLN A 5 -13.03 15.31 22.04
N LEU A 6 -12.37 15.02 20.91
CA LEU A 6 -12.11 13.65 20.49
C LEU A 6 -11.09 12.97 21.42
N ASN A 7 -11.35 11.73 21.78
CA ASN A 7 -10.47 10.92 22.61
C ASN A 7 -10.65 9.42 22.33
N VAL A 8 -9.81 8.57 22.92
CA VAL A 8 -9.79 7.11 22.69
C VAL A 8 -11.09 6.38 23.11
N THR A 9 -11.98 7.02 23.86
CA THR A 9 -13.24 6.39 24.31
C THR A 9 -14.46 6.79 23.49
N ASN A 10 -14.38 7.89 22.72
CA ASN A 10 -15.54 8.43 22.01
C ASN A 10 -15.36 8.53 20.47
N TYR A 11 -14.13 8.37 19.97
CA TYR A 11 -13.85 8.60 18.54
C TYR A 11 -14.65 7.64 17.63
N VAL A 12 -14.79 6.37 18.00
CA VAL A 12 -15.56 5.41 17.20
C VAL A 12 -17.01 5.87 17.05
N ASN A 13 -17.68 6.22 18.15
CA ASN A 13 -19.07 6.67 18.08
C ASN A 13 -19.24 8.01 17.37
N LEU A 14 -18.24 8.89 17.43
CA LEU A 14 -18.33 10.23 16.82
C LEU A 14 -17.98 10.22 15.34
N LEU A 15 -17.06 9.36 14.89
CA LEU A 15 -16.61 9.30 13.50
C LEU A 15 -17.32 8.18 12.72
N TYR A 16 -17.50 7.00 13.33
CA TYR A 16 -18.05 5.80 12.67
C TYR A 16 -19.51 5.50 13.09
N GLY A 17 -20.13 6.36 13.91
CA GLY A 17 -21.54 6.25 14.26
C GLY A 17 -22.49 6.57 13.09
N ASP A 18 -23.80 6.45 13.33
CA ASP A 18 -24.84 6.56 12.28
C ASP A 18 -25.07 7.99 11.74
N ALA A 19 -24.49 9.00 12.36
CA ALA A 19 -24.62 10.39 11.87
C ALA A 19 -23.99 10.53 10.47
N MET A 20 -24.77 11.01 9.51
CA MET A 20 -24.33 11.19 8.12
C MET A 20 -23.53 12.49 7.90
N SER A 21 -23.44 13.35 8.90
CA SER A 21 -22.65 14.58 8.86
C SER A 21 -22.11 14.89 10.25
N TYR A 22 -20.93 15.48 10.31
CA TYR A 22 -20.32 15.96 11.55
C TYR A 22 -19.39 17.14 11.30
N THR A 23 -19.16 17.93 12.33
CA THR A 23 -18.29 19.12 12.29
C THR A 23 -16.96 18.83 12.98
N ILE A 24 -15.85 19.01 12.27
CA ILE A 24 -14.50 18.94 12.84
C ILE A 24 -14.06 20.35 13.24
N GLY A 25 -13.80 20.56 14.52
CA GLY A 25 -13.10 21.76 15.00
C GLY A 25 -11.59 21.61 14.81
N LEU A 26 -10.94 22.64 14.28
CA LEU A 26 -9.50 22.65 14.03
C LEU A 26 -8.73 23.15 15.27
N ALA A 27 -7.49 22.66 15.42
CA ALA A 27 -6.60 23.04 16.50
C ALA A 27 -5.15 23.10 16.04
N GLU A 28 -4.37 24.00 16.62
CA GLU A 28 -2.92 24.08 16.44
C GLU A 28 -2.19 23.43 17.61
N TYR A 29 -1.06 22.82 17.32
CA TYR A 29 -0.18 22.26 18.35
C TYR A 29 0.81 23.29 18.84
N GLU A 30 0.79 23.54 20.16
CA GLU A 30 1.73 24.43 20.84
C GLU A 30 2.90 23.64 21.42
N GLY A 31 4.04 23.71 20.76
CA GLY A 31 5.25 22.95 21.15
C GLY A 31 5.74 23.25 22.57
N ASN A 32 5.60 24.49 23.04
CA ASN A 32 6.05 24.91 24.37
C ASN A 32 5.21 24.29 25.50
N THR A 33 3.90 24.20 25.32
CA THR A 33 2.96 23.65 26.31
C THR A 33 2.64 22.17 26.05
N ARG A 34 3.01 21.66 24.88
CA ARG A 34 2.67 20.32 24.37
C ARG A 34 1.16 20.05 24.39
N SER A 35 0.39 21.08 24.09
CA SER A 35 -1.08 21.07 24.05
C SER A 35 -1.62 21.49 22.70
N PHE A 36 -2.90 21.25 22.48
CA PHE A 36 -3.63 21.72 21.30
C PHE A 36 -4.53 22.86 21.69
N THR A 37 -4.48 23.97 20.96
CA THR A 37 -5.34 25.12 21.14
C THR A 37 -6.27 25.25 19.93
N SER A 38 -7.58 25.37 20.19
CA SER A 38 -8.57 25.54 19.10
C SER A 38 -8.27 26.81 18.31
N THR A 39 -8.28 26.71 16.99
CA THR A 39 -8.19 27.88 16.10
C THR A 39 -9.51 28.64 16.01
N GLY A 40 -10.61 28.07 16.45
CA GLY A 40 -11.97 28.57 16.25
C GLY A 40 -12.53 28.22 14.86
N GLU A 41 -11.74 27.66 13.97
CA GLU A 41 -12.17 27.21 12.64
C GLU A 41 -12.79 25.81 12.71
N SER A 42 -13.68 25.53 11.77
CA SER A 42 -14.32 24.22 11.67
C SER A 42 -14.64 23.84 10.22
N ILE A 43 -14.71 22.54 9.97
CA ILE A 43 -15.07 21.97 8.68
C ILE A 43 -16.24 21.02 8.91
N VAL A 44 -17.30 21.14 8.11
CA VAL A 44 -18.40 20.18 8.06
C VAL A 44 -18.04 19.12 7.05
N LEU A 45 -18.15 17.87 7.44
CA LEU A 45 -17.97 16.70 6.56
C LEU A 45 -19.26 15.89 6.52
N ASP A 46 -19.69 15.57 5.30
CA ASP A 46 -20.78 14.66 5.03
C ASP A 46 -20.22 13.28 4.67
N LYS A 47 -20.79 12.23 5.24
CA LYS A 47 -20.48 10.86 4.85
C LYS A 47 -21.14 10.55 3.52
N VAL A 48 -20.46 9.80 2.68
CA VAL A 48 -20.96 9.31 1.40
C VAL A 48 -21.10 7.81 1.50
N GLU A 49 -22.30 7.29 1.17
CA GLU A 49 -22.52 5.84 1.09
C GLU A 49 -21.76 5.26 -0.10
N ASP A 50 -21.26 4.03 0.05
CA ASP A 50 -20.50 3.29 -0.97
C ASP A 50 -19.30 4.10 -1.52
N PHE A 51 -18.70 4.96 -0.69
CA PHE A 51 -17.55 5.77 -1.07
C PHE A 51 -16.31 4.89 -1.23
N GLN A 52 -15.71 4.93 -2.43
CA GLN A 52 -14.42 4.33 -2.70
C GLN A 52 -13.38 5.44 -2.89
N GLU A 53 -12.43 5.52 -1.98
CA GLU A 53 -11.35 6.50 -2.08
C GLU A 53 -10.44 6.18 -3.26
N ASN A 54 -10.09 7.21 -4.04
CA ASN A 54 -9.04 7.06 -5.05
C ASN A 54 -7.69 6.87 -4.34
N PRO A 55 -7.01 5.74 -4.53
CA PRO A 55 -5.76 5.44 -3.82
C PRO A 55 -4.60 6.35 -4.25
N ILE A 56 -4.68 6.98 -5.42
CA ILE A 56 -3.70 7.98 -5.88
C ILE A 56 -4.03 9.30 -5.21
N HIS A 57 -3.59 9.46 -3.96
CA HIS A 57 -3.88 10.67 -3.18
C HIS A 57 -3.16 11.90 -3.75
N LYS A 58 -1.90 11.74 -4.18
CA LYS A 58 -1.10 12.77 -4.87
C LYS A 58 -0.14 12.14 -5.87
N ASN A 59 -0.01 12.79 -7.02
CA ASN A 59 1.04 12.53 -7.99
C ASN A 59 1.61 13.87 -8.46
N LEU A 60 2.90 14.07 -8.28
CA LEU A 60 3.59 15.33 -8.57
C LEU A 60 4.93 15.05 -9.25
N VAL A 61 5.36 15.96 -10.12
CA VAL A 61 6.74 16.03 -10.56
C VAL A 61 7.40 17.24 -9.91
N LEU A 62 8.44 16.98 -9.14
CA LEU A 62 9.16 17.99 -8.36
C LEU A 62 10.51 18.26 -9.03
N ASP A 63 10.85 19.53 -9.22
CA ASP A 63 12.22 19.94 -9.62
C ASP A 63 13.02 20.24 -8.36
N VAL A 64 14.03 19.42 -8.10
CA VAL A 64 14.86 19.52 -6.90
C VAL A 64 16.33 19.53 -7.31
N GLY A 65 16.95 20.71 -7.28
CA GLY A 65 18.35 20.85 -7.66
C GLY A 65 18.65 20.55 -9.13
N GLY A 66 17.66 20.67 -10.01
CA GLY A 66 17.74 20.36 -11.44
C GLY A 66 17.46 18.90 -11.77
N GLN A 67 17.07 18.08 -10.78
CA GLN A 67 16.61 16.71 -10.99
C GLN A 67 15.08 16.68 -10.94
N LYS A 68 14.45 15.95 -11.88
CA LYS A 68 13.01 15.72 -11.89
C LYS A 68 12.69 14.47 -11.05
N VAL A 69 12.01 14.67 -9.94
CA VAL A 69 11.62 13.62 -9.00
C VAL A 69 10.12 13.40 -9.08
N GLY A 70 9.68 12.19 -9.39
CA GLY A 70 8.29 11.78 -9.23
C GLY A 70 7.96 11.62 -7.74
N TYR A 71 6.84 12.14 -7.31
CA TYR A 71 6.26 11.88 -5.99
C TYR A 71 4.87 11.28 -6.16
N LEU A 72 4.68 10.07 -5.64
CA LEU A 72 3.40 9.38 -5.63
C LEU A 72 3.03 9.03 -4.19
N MET A 73 1.96 9.61 -3.66
CA MET A 73 1.33 9.16 -2.44
C MET A 73 0.18 8.22 -2.79
N TYR A 74 0.32 6.96 -2.39
CA TYR A 74 -0.53 5.85 -2.78
C TYR A 74 -1.06 5.11 -1.55
N ASN A 75 -2.38 5.19 -1.32
CA ASN A 75 -2.98 4.81 -0.04
C ASN A 75 -3.49 3.37 0.02
N GLN A 76 -3.70 2.71 -1.14
CA GLN A 76 -4.17 1.32 -1.17
C GLN A 76 -3.90 0.68 -2.54
N PHE A 77 -3.67 -0.64 -2.58
CA PHE A 77 -3.53 -1.40 -3.83
C PHE A 77 -4.91 -1.90 -4.26
N LEU A 78 -5.59 -1.12 -5.10
CA LEU A 78 -6.92 -1.39 -5.65
C LEU A 78 -6.84 -1.56 -7.16
N ASN A 79 -7.19 -2.75 -7.65
CA ASN A 79 -7.15 -3.10 -9.07
C ASN A 79 -8.11 -2.27 -9.93
N GLU A 80 -9.21 -1.77 -9.36
CA GLU A 80 -10.15 -0.87 -10.04
C GLU A 80 -9.49 0.46 -10.46
N PHE A 81 -8.34 0.79 -9.89
CA PHE A 81 -7.57 2.00 -10.20
C PHE A 81 -6.27 1.74 -10.95
N ASP A 82 -6.05 0.51 -11.44
CA ASP A 82 -4.83 0.15 -12.17
C ASP A 82 -4.61 1.03 -13.41
N ASP A 83 -5.67 1.35 -14.17
CA ASP A 83 -5.58 2.24 -15.33
C ASP A 83 -5.07 3.64 -14.96
N GLN A 84 -5.52 4.19 -13.83
CA GLN A 84 -5.09 5.50 -13.37
C GLN A 84 -3.65 5.46 -12.84
N LEU A 85 -3.25 4.35 -12.23
CA LEU A 85 -1.88 4.13 -11.81
C LEU A 85 -0.94 4.02 -13.01
N ILE A 86 -1.34 3.27 -14.05
CA ILE A 86 -0.61 3.16 -15.33
C ILE A 86 -0.48 4.53 -15.99
N GLN A 87 -1.56 5.33 -16.02
CA GLN A 87 -1.51 6.68 -16.57
C GLN A 87 -0.53 7.57 -15.80
N THR A 88 -0.54 7.50 -14.45
CA THR A 88 0.41 8.25 -13.61
C THR A 88 1.87 7.93 -13.97
N PHE A 89 2.18 6.65 -14.17
CA PHE A 89 3.53 6.24 -14.57
C PHE A 89 3.86 6.63 -16.02
N SER A 90 2.87 6.66 -16.92
CA SER A 90 3.04 7.20 -18.28
C SER A 90 3.39 8.68 -18.26
N ASP A 91 2.73 9.45 -17.40
CA ASP A 91 2.99 10.88 -17.22
C ASP A 91 4.39 11.10 -16.64
N PHE A 92 4.81 10.32 -15.63
CA PHE A 92 6.15 10.36 -15.06
C PHE A 92 7.23 10.04 -16.11
N ALA A 93 7.00 9.04 -16.95
CA ALA A 93 7.90 8.69 -18.03
C ALA A 93 7.99 9.82 -19.08
N ALA A 94 6.87 10.42 -19.46
CA ALA A 94 6.80 11.54 -20.40
C ALA A 94 7.51 12.80 -19.86
N GLU A 95 7.39 13.06 -18.55
CA GLU A 95 8.11 14.14 -17.87
C GLU A 95 9.61 13.86 -17.72
N GLY A 96 10.03 12.61 -17.88
CA GLY A 96 11.43 12.17 -17.78
C GLY A 96 11.96 12.29 -16.36
N ILE A 97 11.21 11.78 -15.36
CA ILE A 97 11.70 11.72 -13.98
C ILE A 97 12.93 10.81 -13.90
N THR A 98 13.87 11.16 -13.05
CA THR A 98 15.10 10.40 -12.84
C THR A 98 15.05 9.59 -11.52
N ASP A 99 14.18 9.98 -10.61
CA ASP A 99 14.02 9.40 -9.27
C ASP A 99 12.54 9.35 -8.90
N LEU A 100 12.17 8.42 -8.02
CA LEU A 100 10.81 8.26 -7.50
C LEU A 100 10.82 8.25 -5.98
N VAL A 101 9.98 9.09 -5.39
CA VAL A 101 9.55 8.97 -3.99
C VAL A 101 8.15 8.39 -3.97
N LEU A 102 8.02 7.18 -3.45
CA LEU A 102 6.75 6.49 -3.27
C LEU A 102 6.33 6.58 -1.80
N ASP A 103 5.24 7.25 -1.54
CA ASP A 103 4.72 7.48 -0.19
C ASP A 103 3.60 6.49 0.13
N LEU A 104 3.94 5.49 0.92
CA LEU A 104 3.05 4.41 1.38
C LEU A 104 2.70 4.55 2.87
N ARG A 105 2.93 5.72 3.49
CA ARG A 105 2.81 5.91 4.94
C ARG A 105 1.47 5.49 5.55
N TYR A 106 0.38 5.48 4.77
CA TYR A 106 -0.96 5.10 5.20
C TYR A 106 -1.52 3.90 4.41
N ASN A 107 -0.70 3.20 3.63
CA ASN A 107 -1.14 2.13 2.75
C ASN A 107 -1.16 0.78 3.46
N GLY A 108 -2.35 0.28 3.77
CA GLY A 108 -2.57 -1.02 4.43
C GLY A 108 -2.40 -2.25 3.53
N GLY A 109 -2.08 -2.08 2.24
CA GLY A 109 -1.92 -3.18 1.31
C GLY A 109 -3.01 -3.26 0.25
N GLY A 110 -3.41 -4.47 -0.14
CA GLY A 110 -4.43 -4.76 -1.15
C GLY A 110 -4.02 -5.82 -2.15
N SER A 111 -4.31 -5.59 -3.43
CA SER A 111 -4.08 -6.52 -4.54
C SER A 111 -2.58 -6.82 -4.75
N VAL A 112 -2.22 -8.09 -4.73
CA VAL A 112 -0.87 -8.56 -5.10
C VAL A 112 -0.59 -8.28 -6.56
N LEU A 113 -1.58 -8.41 -7.45
CA LEU A 113 -1.42 -8.16 -8.87
C LEU A 113 -1.08 -6.68 -9.16
N THR A 114 -1.82 -5.75 -8.54
CA THR A 114 -1.52 -4.31 -8.62
C THR A 114 -0.12 -3.99 -8.09
N CYS A 115 0.32 -4.68 -7.01
CA CYS A 115 1.68 -4.55 -6.48
C CYS A 115 2.75 -5.00 -7.51
N VAL A 116 2.50 -6.11 -8.22
CA VAL A 116 3.37 -6.58 -9.32
C VAL A 116 3.44 -5.55 -10.44
N TYR A 117 2.32 -4.96 -10.83
CA TYR A 117 2.30 -3.91 -11.87
C TYR A 117 3.11 -2.69 -11.43
N LEU A 118 2.91 -2.22 -10.21
CA LEU A 118 3.65 -1.09 -9.67
C LEU A 118 5.16 -1.37 -9.63
N ALA A 119 5.59 -2.53 -9.14
CA ALA A 119 6.98 -2.95 -9.13
C ALA A 119 7.58 -3.00 -10.55
N SER A 120 6.80 -3.52 -11.49
CA SER A 120 7.19 -3.64 -12.90
C SER A 120 7.35 -2.28 -13.58
N MET A 121 6.46 -1.32 -13.28
CA MET A 121 6.54 0.04 -13.81
C MET A 121 7.71 0.84 -13.22
N ILE A 122 8.08 0.61 -11.96
CA ILE A 122 9.26 1.23 -11.33
C ILE A 122 10.53 0.76 -12.03
N THR A 123 10.67 -0.54 -12.27
CA THR A 123 11.92 -1.14 -12.72
C THR A 123 12.04 -1.30 -14.24
N GLY A 124 11.06 -1.93 -14.89
CA GLY A 124 11.04 -2.21 -16.34
C GLY A 124 12.04 -3.25 -16.84
N GLN A 125 13.21 -3.36 -16.23
CA GLN A 125 14.34 -4.18 -16.71
C GLN A 125 14.28 -5.66 -16.30
N PHE A 126 13.35 -6.07 -15.44
CA PHE A 126 13.30 -7.44 -14.89
C PHE A 126 12.12 -8.27 -15.41
N THR A 127 11.48 -7.86 -16.50
CA THR A 127 10.34 -8.58 -17.09
C THR A 127 10.64 -10.07 -17.26
N GLY A 128 9.79 -10.94 -16.66
CA GLY A 128 9.95 -12.38 -16.69
C GLY A 128 10.82 -12.94 -15.55
N GLU A 129 11.43 -12.10 -14.73
CA GLU A 129 12.11 -12.54 -13.49
C GLU A 129 11.11 -12.64 -12.33
N ILE A 130 11.41 -13.47 -11.34
CA ILE A 130 10.57 -13.62 -10.15
C ILE A 130 10.63 -12.36 -9.31
N PHE A 131 9.48 -11.74 -9.07
CA PHE A 131 9.29 -10.65 -8.11
C PHE A 131 9.07 -11.20 -6.70
N ALA A 132 8.17 -12.20 -6.58
CA ALA A 132 7.82 -12.80 -5.30
C ALA A 132 7.39 -14.26 -5.45
N GLN A 133 7.58 -15.03 -4.38
CA GLN A 133 7.21 -16.44 -4.29
C GLN A 133 6.02 -16.60 -3.34
N GLN A 134 5.01 -17.37 -3.74
CA GLN A 134 3.81 -17.65 -2.98
C GLN A 134 3.99 -18.98 -2.22
N ILE A 135 4.12 -18.90 -0.90
CA ILE A 135 4.29 -20.06 -0.02
C ILE A 135 2.92 -20.42 0.54
N TRP A 136 2.19 -21.24 -0.19
CA TRP A 136 0.84 -21.69 0.15
C TRP A 136 0.82 -22.63 1.35
N ASN A 137 -0.31 -22.69 2.07
CA ASN A 137 -0.54 -23.76 3.03
C ASN A 137 -0.53 -25.14 2.33
N SER A 138 -0.30 -26.22 3.10
CA SER A 138 -0.08 -27.56 2.54
C SER A 138 -1.22 -28.08 1.67
N LYS A 139 -2.45 -27.64 1.90
CA LYS A 139 -3.62 -28.09 1.13
C LYS A 139 -3.66 -27.44 -0.25
N LEU A 140 -3.51 -26.13 -0.32
CA LEU A 140 -3.49 -25.40 -1.59
C LEU A 140 -2.22 -25.70 -2.38
N LEU A 141 -1.07 -25.84 -1.70
CA LEU A 141 0.17 -26.23 -2.37
C LEU A 141 0.01 -27.59 -3.08
N ALA A 142 -0.50 -28.62 -2.38
CA ALA A 142 -0.72 -29.95 -2.96
C ALA A 142 -1.71 -29.89 -4.15
N TYR A 143 -2.72 -29.03 -4.08
CA TYR A 143 -3.67 -28.82 -5.17
C TYR A 143 -3.00 -28.21 -6.40
N PHE A 144 -2.21 -27.15 -6.26
CA PHE A 144 -1.50 -26.50 -7.36
C PHE A 144 -0.42 -27.41 -7.97
N GLU A 145 0.33 -28.14 -7.14
CA GLU A 145 1.30 -29.13 -7.61
C GLU A 145 0.64 -30.24 -8.43
N ALA A 146 -0.55 -30.70 -8.01
CA ALA A 146 -1.31 -31.70 -8.76
C ALA A 146 -1.85 -31.16 -10.10
N LEU A 147 -2.31 -29.89 -10.13
CA LEU A 147 -2.73 -29.21 -11.36
C LEU A 147 -1.56 -29.16 -12.37
N ASN A 148 -0.42 -28.64 -11.96
CA ASN A 148 0.76 -28.46 -12.80
C ASN A 148 1.29 -29.81 -13.32
N SER A 149 1.23 -30.88 -12.51
CA SER A 149 1.65 -32.21 -12.92
C SER A 149 0.74 -32.85 -13.96
N ASN A 150 -0.55 -32.53 -13.95
CA ASN A 150 -1.54 -33.15 -14.84
C ASN A 150 -1.66 -32.43 -16.20
N THR A 151 -1.28 -31.18 -16.28
CA THR A 151 -1.46 -30.36 -17.50
C THR A 151 -0.24 -30.33 -18.39
N ASN A 152 0.93 -30.85 -17.97
CA ASN A 152 2.23 -30.57 -18.55
C ASN A 152 2.48 -29.05 -18.75
N ASP A 153 1.76 -28.24 -17.97
CA ASP A 153 1.91 -26.81 -17.98
C ASP A 153 3.17 -26.44 -17.20
N THR A 154 4.02 -25.65 -17.79
CA THR A 154 5.19 -25.09 -17.13
C THR A 154 4.86 -23.73 -16.50
N ASP A 155 3.59 -23.30 -16.55
CA ASP A 155 3.12 -22.09 -15.90
C ASP A 155 3.04 -22.35 -14.38
N ASP A 156 3.86 -21.66 -13.63
CA ASP A 156 3.95 -21.76 -12.17
C ASP A 156 3.52 -20.45 -11.48
N ARG A 157 2.67 -19.66 -12.16
CA ARG A 157 2.16 -18.38 -11.64
C ARG A 157 1.33 -18.53 -10.37
N GLU A 158 0.80 -19.70 -10.08
CA GLU A 158 0.20 -20.00 -8.79
C GLU A 158 1.24 -20.08 -7.66
N LEU A 159 2.52 -20.26 -7.99
CA LEU A 159 3.62 -20.34 -7.04
C LEU A 159 4.50 -19.09 -7.05
N ASN A 160 4.53 -18.37 -8.17
CA ASN A 160 5.42 -17.23 -8.37
C ASN A 160 4.70 -16.05 -9.02
N ASN A 161 5.05 -14.85 -8.56
CA ASN A 161 4.71 -13.60 -9.22
C ASN A 161 5.92 -13.09 -9.99
N TYR A 162 5.75 -12.81 -11.26
CA TYR A 162 6.79 -12.34 -12.16
C TYR A 162 6.65 -10.86 -12.48
N PHE A 163 7.76 -10.16 -12.61
CA PHE A 163 7.72 -8.85 -13.25
C PHE A 163 7.14 -8.99 -14.65
N THR A 164 6.33 -8.04 -15.07
CA THR A 164 5.63 -8.06 -16.35
C THR A 164 5.72 -6.71 -17.07
N ASN A 165 5.60 -6.72 -18.39
CA ASN A 165 5.48 -5.50 -19.18
C ASN A 165 4.07 -5.26 -19.72
N THR A 166 3.12 -6.13 -19.34
CA THR A 166 1.71 -6.00 -19.71
C THR A 166 0.81 -6.36 -18.52
N THR A 167 -0.40 -5.82 -18.50
CA THR A 167 -1.45 -6.29 -17.60
C THR A 167 -2.01 -7.63 -18.07
N SER A 168 -2.83 -8.28 -17.23
CA SER A 168 -3.57 -9.50 -17.60
C SER A 168 -4.50 -9.30 -18.80
N GLU A 169 -4.92 -8.07 -19.08
CA GLU A 169 -5.75 -7.70 -20.22
C GLU A 169 -4.93 -7.30 -21.46
N GLY A 170 -3.60 -7.36 -21.38
CA GLY A 170 -2.69 -7.06 -22.50
C GLY A 170 -2.36 -5.57 -22.66
N VAL A 171 -2.68 -4.73 -21.69
CA VAL A 171 -2.28 -3.31 -21.70
C VAL A 171 -0.79 -3.21 -21.39
N THR A 172 -0.02 -2.50 -22.21
CA THR A 172 1.42 -2.30 -21.99
C THR A 172 1.67 -1.40 -20.79
N LEU A 173 2.53 -1.84 -19.88
CA LEU A 173 2.95 -1.07 -18.71
C LEU A 173 4.09 -0.11 -19.10
N PRO A 174 4.01 1.19 -18.74
CA PRO A 174 5.13 2.11 -18.84
C PRO A 174 6.24 1.71 -17.89
N ALA A 175 7.49 1.94 -18.24
CA ALA A 175 8.64 1.59 -17.41
C ALA A 175 9.52 2.83 -17.15
N LEU A 176 9.82 3.09 -15.88
CA LEU A 176 10.71 4.17 -15.47
C LEU A 176 12.18 3.76 -15.50
N ASN A 177 12.46 2.46 -15.52
CA ASN A 177 13.80 1.86 -15.53
C ASN A 177 14.71 2.37 -14.40
N LEU A 178 14.12 2.54 -13.21
CA LEU A 178 14.85 3.04 -12.06
C LEU A 178 15.71 1.94 -11.42
N SER A 179 16.88 2.31 -10.94
CA SER A 179 17.77 1.46 -10.14
C SER A 179 17.69 1.78 -8.62
N ASN A 180 16.99 2.85 -8.28
CA ASN A 180 16.74 3.26 -6.90
C ASN A 180 15.29 3.70 -6.75
N VAL A 181 14.70 3.43 -5.57
CA VAL A 181 13.39 3.96 -5.17
C VAL A 181 13.46 4.39 -3.70
N TYR A 182 12.85 5.53 -3.39
CA TYR A 182 12.76 6.07 -2.04
C TYR A 182 11.33 5.86 -1.55
N ILE A 183 11.15 5.04 -0.50
CA ILE A 183 9.83 4.68 -0.01
C ILE A 183 9.62 5.29 1.37
N ILE A 184 8.57 6.08 1.51
CA ILE A 184 8.12 6.58 2.81
C ILE A 184 7.12 5.58 3.37
N ALA A 185 7.40 5.03 4.57
CA ALA A 185 6.54 4.05 5.21
C ALA A 185 6.43 4.28 6.71
N THR A 186 5.34 3.79 7.28
CA THR A 186 5.06 3.87 8.71
C THR A 186 4.52 2.51 9.22
N ASN A 187 4.20 2.44 10.50
CA ASN A 187 3.52 1.27 11.08
C ASN A 187 2.09 1.06 10.53
N ARG A 188 1.62 1.89 9.61
CA ARG A 188 0.41 1.68 8.81
C ARG A 188 0.68 1.16 7.40
N SER A 189 1.94 1.10 7.00
CA SER A 189 2.35 0.45 5.76
C SER A 189 2.38 -1.06 5.99
N ALA A 190 1.46 -1.78 5.36
CA ALA A 190 1.26 -3.21 5.64
C ALA A 190 1.13 -4.04 4.36
N SER A 191 1.43 -5.32 4.46
CA SER A 191 1.01 -6.33 3.51
C SER A 191 1.54 -6.11 2.08
N ALA A 192 0.72 -5.71 1.07
CA ALA A 192 1.19 -5.44 -0.29
C ALA A 192 2.21 -4.28 -0.35
N SER A 193 2.14 -3.31 0.58
CA SER A 193 3.17 -2.28 0.72
C SER A 193 4.51 -2.88 1.16
N GLU A 194 4.49 -3.81 2.12
CA GLU A 194 5.68 -4.52 2.57
C GLU A 194 6.19 -5.52 1.52
N LEU A 195 5.26 -6.14 0.77
CA LEU A 195 5.60 -6.97 -0.38
C LEU A 195 6.35 -6.18 -1.44
N LEU A 196 5.90 -4.95 -1.76
CA LEU A 196 6.59 -4.08 -2.72
C LEU A 196 8.03 -3.78 -2.27
N ILE A 197 8.21 -3.36 -1.01
CA ILE A 197 9.52 -3.08 -0.42
C ILE A 197 10.41 -4.32 -0.49
N ASN A 198 9.91 -5.44 0.04
CA ASN A 198 10.64 -6.70 0.10
C ASN A 198 10.94 -7.28 -1.29
N GLY A 199 9.98 -7.24 -2.21
CA GLY A 199 10.10 -7.79 -3.55
C GLY A 199 11.06 -7.01 -4.44
N LEU A 200 11.14 -5.69 -4.28
CA LEU A 200 12.09 -4.84 -5.01
C LEU A 200 13.53 -4.95 -4.47
N ALA A 201 13.72 -5.19 -3.19
CA ALA A 201 15.02 -5.16 -2.53
C ALA A 201 16.10 -6.08 -3.15
N PRO A 202 15.81 -7.30 -3.69
CA PRO A 202 16.82 -8.09 -4.39
C PRO A 202 17.22 -7.55 -5.77
N HIS A 203 16.45 -6.63 -6.35
CA HIS A 203 16.58 -6.20 -7.74
C HIS A 203 17.14 -4.79 -7.89
N ILE A 204 16.68 -3.86 -7.03
CA ILE A 204 17.10 -2.46 -7.04
C ILE A 204 17.40 -1.97 -5.63
N ASN A 205 18.03 -0.81 -5.51
CA ASN A 205 18.25 -0.18 -4.21
C ASN A 205 16.94 0.44 -3.70
N VAL A 206 16.44 -0.05 -2.57
CA VAL A 206 15.25 0.50 -1.89
C VAL A 206 15.73 1.25 -0.65
N VAL A 207 15.45 2.54 -0.58
CA VAL A 207 15.74 3.38 0.59
C VAL A 207 14.46 3.62 1.36
N LEU A 208 14.33 3.00 2.53
CA LEU A 208 13.14 3.08 3.37
C LEU A 208 13.26 4.22 4.40
N ILE A 209 12.27 5.12 4.41
CA ILE A 209 12.25 6.32 5.24
C ILE A 209 10.98 6.33 6.08
N GLY A 210 11.09 6.60 7.37
CA GLY A 210 9.93 6.69 8.26
C GLY A 210 10.11 5.89 9.53
N ASN A 211 9.23 4.93 9.78
CA ASN A 211 9.38 3.99 10.91
C ASN A 211 9.05 2.57 10.50
N THR A 212 9.38 1.61 11.36
CA THR A 212 9.13 0.18 11.14
C THR A 212 7.70 -0.05 10.65
N THR A 213 7.54 -0.82 9.59
CA THR A 213 6.26 -1.17 8.99
C THR A 213 5.42 -2.08 9.88
N TYR A 214 4.23 -2.48 9.44
CA TYR A 214 3.28 -3.24 10.27
C TYR A 214 3.74 -4.67 10.58
N GLY A 215 4.31 -5.39 9.59
CA GLY A 215 4.75 -6.78 9.74
C GLY A 215 3.74 -7.83 9.28
N LYS A 216 2.98 -7.58 8.21
CA LYS A 216 2.00 -8.53 7.67
C LYS A 216 2.54 -9.21 6.40
N ASN A 217 3.27 -10.31 6.59
CA ASN A 217 3.89 -11.11 5.51
C ASN A 217 3.00 -12.24 4.97
N VAL A 218 1.69 -12.18 5.26
CA VAL A 218 0.71 -13.22 4.91
C VAL A 218 -0.36 -12.67 3.98
N GLY A 219 -0.86 -13.54 3.10
CA GLY A 219 -1.91 -13.21 2.14
C GLY A 219 -3.15 -14.08 2.29
N SER A 220 -4.25 -13.58 1.77
CA SER A 220 -5.57 -14.20 1.76
C SER A 220 -6.08 -14.40 0.34
N ILE A 221 -7.11 -15.22 0.22
CA ILE A 221 -7.97 -15.32 -0.96
C ILE A 221 -9.39 -14.93 -0.55
N THR A 222 -10.18 -14.42 -1.49
CA THR A 222 -11.59 -14.12 -1.23
C THR A 222 -12.46 -15.31 -1.60
N VAL A 223 -13.23 -15.82 -0.64
CA VAL A 223 -14.14 -16.96 -0.81
C VAL A 223 -15.58 -16.46 -0.62
N TYR A 224 -16.37 -16.54 -1.70
CA TYR A 224 -17.80 -16.22 -1.68
C TYR A 224 -18.65 -17.46 -1.48
N ASP A 225 -19.87 -17.29 -1.01
CA ASP A 225 -20.91 -18.31 -1.07
C ASP A 225 -21.48 -18.39 -2.50
N TYR A 226 -21.05 -19.40 -3.24
CA TYR A 226 -21.50 -19.63 -4.62
C TYR A 226 -22.66 -20.62 -4.66
N ILE A 227 -23.77 -20.24 -5.30
CA ILE A 227 -25.00 -21.05 -5.41
C ILE A 227 -24.96 -22.09 -6.52
N ASP A 228 -24.01 -21.99 -7.46
CA ASP A 228 -23.86 -22.90 -8.61
C ASP A 228 -22.41 -23.04 -9.06
N ASN A 229 -22.22 -23.81 -10.12
CA ASN A 229 -20.91 -24.05 -10.73
C ASN A 229 -20.49 -22.94 -11.72
N GLU A 230 -21.37 -21.98 -11.99
CA GLU A 230 -21.11 -20.87 -12.91
C GLU A 230 -20.47 -19.67 -12.20
N GLY A 231 -20.44 -19.67 -10.87
CA GLY A 231 -19.83 -18.63 -10.05
C GLY A 231 -20.81 -17.55 -9.60
N ASN A 232 -22.10 -17.83 -9.68
CA ASN A 232 -23.11 -16.92 -9.17
C ASN A 232 -23.04 -16.88 -7.64
N LYS A 233 -22.84 -15.69 -7.10
CA LYS A 233 -22.81 -15.44 -5.65
C LYS A 233 -24.23 -15.54 -5.10
N ASN A 234 -24.34 -16.01 -3.84
CA ASN A 234 -25.62 -16.05 -3.14
C ASN A 234 -26.21 -14.63 -3.01
N PRO A 235 -27.38 -14.34 -3.60
CA PRO A 235 -27.96 -13.00 -3.57
C PRO A 235 -28.57 -12.61 -2.21
N ASN A 236 -28.65 -13.54 -1.25
CA ASN A 236 -29.30 -13.29 0.03
C ASN A 236 -28.40 -12.57 1.03
N HIS A 237 -27.12 -12.41 0.73
CA HIS A 237 -26.15 -11.70 1.56
C HIS A 237 -24.93 -11.22 0.75
N THR A 238 -24.17 -10.31 1.33
CA THR A 238 -22.94 -9.76 0.75
C THR A 238 -21.66 -10.27 1.45
N TYR A 239 -21.78 -11.22 2.38
CA TYR A 239 -20.64 -11.73 3.12
C TYR A 239 -19.71 -12.56 2.25
N ALA A 240 -18.40 -12.34 2.45
CA ALA A 240 -17.33 -13.17 1.93
C ALA A 240 -16.35 -13.50 3.06
N MET A 241 -15.56 -14.56 2.90
CA MET A 241 -14.47 -14.90 3.80
C MET A 241 -13.14 -14.57 3.14
N GLN A 242 -12.17 -14.11 3.92
CA GLN A 242 -10.79 -13.91 3.48
C GLN A 242 -9.84 -14.73 4.38
N PRO A 243 -9.79 -16.07 4.22
CA PRO A 243 -8.86 -16.89 4.96
C PRO A 243 -7.42 -16.56 4.58
N ILE A 244 -6.56 -16.45 5.59
CA ILE A 244 -5.11 -16.39 5.38
C ILE A 244 -4.63 -17.76 4.95
N VAL A 245 -4.02 -17.87 3.77
CA VAL A 245 -3.69 -19.16 3.16
C VAL A 245 -2.25 -19.28 2.67
N LEU A 246 -1.51 -18.16 2.65
CA LEU A 246 -0.13 -18.15 2.19
C LEU A 246 0.74 -17.14 2.96
N LYS A 247 2.05 -17.35 2.88
CA LYS A 247 3.07 -16.31 3.07
C LYS A 247 3.62 -15.89 1.72
N ILE A 248 4.17 -14.68 1.63
CA ILE A 248 4.87 -14.23 0.42
C ILE A 248 6.32 -13.93 0.75
N ALA A 249 7.23 -14.54 -0.02
CA ALA A 249 8.66 -14.27 0.02
C ALA A 249 9.09 -13.45 -1.20
N ASN A 250 10.21 -12.76 -1.13
CA ASN A 250 10.84 -12.17 -2.32
C ASN A 250 11.54 -13.24 -3.18
N SER A 251 12.16 -12.82 -4.29
CA SER A 251 12.82 -13.71 -5.26
C SER A 251 13.95 -14.56 -4.67
N VAL A 252 14.56 -14.15 -3.55
CA VAL A 252 15.61 -14.89 -2.84
C VAL A 252 15.08 -15.67 -1.62
N GLY A 253 13.76 -15.76 -1.45
CA GLY A 253 13.11 -16.56 -0.42
C GLY A 253 12.95 -15.88 0.93
N PHE A 254 13.25 -14.58 1.06
CA PHE A 254 13.07 -13.87 2.32
C PHE A 254 11.60 -13.50 2.54
N ALA A 255 11.03 -13.98 3.66
CA ALA A 255 9.64 -13.73 4.07
C ALA A 255 9.55 -13.37 5.58
N ASP A 256 10.65 -13.13 6.25
CA ASP A 256 10.71 -13.13 7.73
C ASP A 256 10.64 -11.71 8.30
N TYR A 257 9.56 -10.99 7.91
CA TYR A 257 9.28 -9.62 8.36
C TYR A 257 7.96 -9.50 9.15
N ALA A 258 7.62 -10.53 9.93
CA ALA A 258 6.40 -10.51 10.78
C ALA A 258 6.41 -9.42 11.87
N ASN A 259 7.54 -8.78 12.12
CA ASN A 259 7.68 -7.64 13.04
C ASN A 259 7.85 -6.30 12.30
N GLY A 260 7.61 -6.28 10.98
CA GLY A 260 7.82 -5.13 10.12
C GLY A 260 9.22 -5.10 9.49
N LEU A 261 9.38 -4.18 8.55
CA LEU A 261 10.63 -3.82 7.90
C LEU A 261 11.13 -2.52 8.54
N ASP A 262 12.34 -2.52 9.05
CA ASP A 262 12.93 -1.35 9.67
C ASP A 262 13.39 -0.33 8.61
N PRO A 263 13.20 0.97 8.85
CA PRO A 263 13.65 1.99 7.93
C PRO A 263 15.18 2.16 7.95
N ASP A 264 15.76 2.52 6.79
CA ASP A 264 17.15 2.97 6.69
C ASP A 264 17.34 4.33 7.36
N ILE A 265 16.27 5.16 7.32
CA ILE A 265 16.27 6.49 7.92
C ILE A 265 15.03 6.63 8.80
N GLU A 266 15.24 6.58 10.12
CA GLU A 266 14.15 6.72 11.07
C GLU A 266 13.71 8.19 11.20
N LEU A 267 12.45 8.46 10.89
CA LEU A 267 11.78 9.73 11.13
C LEU A 267 10.28 9.49 11.35
N ARG A 268 9.80 9.78 12.56
CA ARG A 268 8.38 9.59 12.92
C ARG A 268 7.60 10.87 12.75
N GLU A 269 6.37 10.74 12.29
CA GLU A 269 5.42 11.84 12.33
C GLU A 269 5.14 12.26 13.77
N SER A 270 5.13 13.57 13.99
CA SER A 270 4.78 14.16 15.28
C SER A 270 3.84 15.35 15.07
N ALA A 271 3.13 15.75 16.12
CA ALA A 271 2.24 16.91 16.05
C ALA A 271 2.95 18.22 15.66
N SER A 272 4.28 18.29 15.78
CA SER A 272 5.09 19.46 15.43
C SER A 272 5.75 19.37 14.07
N ASN A 273 5.63 18.23 13.35
CA ASN A 273 6.31 18.02 12.07
C ASN A 273 5.43 17.35 10.99
N LEU A 274 4.11 17.54 11.04
CA LEU A 274 3.23 16.97 10.02
C LEU A 274 3.47 17.57 8.63
N GLY A 275 3.69 18.89 8.56
CA GLY A 275 3.88 19.59 7.29
C GLY A 275 2.64 19.57 6.39
N VAL A 276 2.85 19.81 5.10
CA VAL A 276 1.83 19.74 4.05
C VAL A 276 2.23 18.63 3.07
N LEU A 277 1.40 17.61 2.94
CA LEU A 277 1.66 16.45 2.07
C LEU A 277 1.96 16.89 0.63
N GLY A 278 3.06 16.40 0.07
CA GLY A 278 3.56 16.75 -1.26
C GLY A 278 4.36 18.07 -1.34
N SER A 279 4.49 18.82 -0.23
CA SER A 279 5.42 19.93 -0.17
C SER A 279 6.86 19.43 0.00
N THR A 280 7.81 20.03 -0.71
CA THR A 280 9.24 19.73 -0.57
C THR A 280 9.80 20.02 0.82
N THR A 281 9.04 20.71 1.68
CA THR A 281 9.36 21.00 3.08
C THR A 281 8.64 20.08 4.06
N GLU A 282 7.76 19.18 3.59
CA GLU A 282 7.18 18.14 4.44
C GLU A 282 8.29 17.21 4.93
N PRO A 283 8.40 16.93 6.21
CA PRO A 283 9.60 16.31 6.79
C PRO A 283 10.03 14.98 6.19
N LEU A 284 9.09 14.04 5.94
CA LEU A 284 9.43 12.73 5.38
C LEU A 284 9.82 12.84 3.90
N LEU A 285 9.06 13.63 3.12
CA LEU A 285 9.39 13.91 1.73
C LEU A 285 10.72 14.68 1.63
N TYR A 286 10.95 15.67 2.49
CA TYR A 286 12.23 16.39 2.55
C TYR A 286 13.41 15.45 2.78
N MET A 287 13.27 14.46 3.69
CA MET A 287 14.32 13.46 3.92
C MET A 287 14.60 12.63 2.68
N ALA A 288 13.56 12.18 1.95
CA ALA A 288 13.71 11.46 0.70
C ALA A 288 14.44 12.30 -0.36
N LEU A 289 14.02 13.55 -0.56
CA LEU A 289 14.63 14.48 -1.50
C LEU A 289 16.09 14.78 -1.17
N ASN A 290 16.44 14.85 0.12
CA ASN A 290 17.84 15.02 0.53
C ASN A 290 18.71 13.79 0.22
N GLN A 291 18.16 12.58 0.28
CA GLN A 291 18.89 11.37 -0.14
C GLN A 291 19.17 11.41 -1.65
N ILE A 292 18.20 11.85 -2.44
CA ILE A 292 18.34 12.00 -3.91
C ILE A 292 19.42 13.03 -4.26
N THR A 293 19.37 14.22 -3.64
CA THR A 293 20.25 15.33 -4.01
C THR A 293 21.59 15.35 -3.27
N GLY A 294 21.77 14.53 -2.25
CA GLY A 294 22.94 14.56 -1.39
C GLY A 294 23.06 15.83 -0.54
N SER A 295 21.97 16.58 -0.37
CA SER A 295 21.95 17.91 0.23
C SER A 295 21.52 17.88 1.70
N GLY A 296 22.48 17.98 2.62
CA GLY A 296 22.23 18.53 3.95
C GLY A 296 21.80 17.58 5.06
N LYS A 297 22.02 18.04 6.30
CA LYS A 297 21.48 17.41 7.53
C LYS A 297 20.18 18.10 7.91
N TYR A 298 19.06 17.35 7.92
CA TYR A 298 17.81 17.83 8.48
C TYR A 298 17.84 17.74 10.01
N LEU A 299 17.60 18.85 10.68
CA LEU A 299 17.35 18.85 12.12
C LEU A 299 15.87 18.59 12.35
N VAL A 300 15.54 17.36 12.70
CA VAL A 300 14.16 16.96 13.01
C VAL A 300 13.67 17.73 14.24
N PRO A 301 12.59 18.52 14.16
CA PRO A 301 11.99 19.12 15.34
C PRO A 301 11.53 18.01 16.31
N GLN A 302 11.96 18.09 17.56
CA GLN A 302 11.55 17.17 18.62
C GLN A 302 10.12 17.56 19.05
N GLY A 303 9.12 16.76 18.66
CA GLY A 303 7.72 16.96 19.01
C GLY A 303 7.12 15.77 19.75
N LYS A 304 5.85 15.90 20.15
CA LYS A 304 5.07 14.77 20.66
C LYS A 304 4.80 13.79 19.53
N VAL A 305 5.37 12.61 19.61
CA VAL A 305 5.10 11.53 18.66
C VAL A 305 3.60 11.25 18.63
N LEU A 306 3.05 11.17 17.44
CA LEU A 306 1.66 10.79 17.24
C LEU A 306 1.54 9.29 17.41
N ASN A 307 0.70 8.88 18.36
CA ASN A 307 0.26 7.49 18.44
C ASN A 307 -1.10 7.42 17.76
N PRO A 308 -1.23 6.78 16.61
CA PRO A 308 -2.53 6.66 15.95
C PRO A 308 -3.51 5.94 16.86
N MET A 309 -4.76 6.39 16.86
CA MET A 309 -5.84 5.61 17.44
C MET A 309 -6.07 4.37 16.59
N THR A 310 -6.58 3.30 17.20
CA THR A 310 -7.01 2.11 16.46
C THR A 310 -8.04 2.52 15.41
N ASP A 311 -7.82 2.08 14.19
CA ASP A 311 -8.71 2.33 13.07
C ASP A 311 -9.41 1.02 12.71
N PRO A 312 -10.72 0.88 13.01
CA PRO A 312 -11.43 -0.36 12.75
C PRO A 312 -11.48 -0.74 11.26
N GLU A 313 -11.48 0.25 10.37
CA GLU A 313 -11.46 0.02 8.93
C GLU A 313 -10.08 -0.46 8.48
N PHE A 314 -9.01 0.15 8.98
CA PHE A 314 -7.65 -0.31 8.71
C PHE A 314 -7.44 -1.75 9.16
N GLU A 315 -7.88 -2.12 10.37
CA GLU A 315 -7.77 -3.51 10.87
C GLU A 315 -8.59 -4.51 10.05
N ALA A 316 -9.71 -4.06 9.45
CA ALA A 316 -10.54 -4.90 8.60
C ALA A 316 -10.03 -5.01 7.16
N THR A 317 -9.41 -3.95 6.63
CA THR A 317 -9.05 -3.84 5.21
C THR A 317 -7.55 -3.99 4.94
N ASN A 318 -6.70 -3.86 5.97
CA ASN A 318 -5.26 -4.05 5.79
C ASN A 318 -4.97 -5.51 5.42
N GLY A 319 -4.42 -5.72 4.26
CA GLY A 319 -4.03 -7.08 3.86
C GLY A 319 -3.78 -7.20 2.38
N MET A 320 -2.92 -8.16 2.01
CA MET A 320 -2.78 -8.54 0.63
C MET A 320 -3.69 -9.71 0.31
N HIS A 321 -4.26 -9.67 -0.87
CA HIS A 321 -5.08 -10.74 -1.40
C HIS A 321 -4.65 -11.10 -2.82
N ILE A 322 -4.93 -12.34 -3.15
CA ILE A 322 -4.74 -12.91 -4.48
C ILE A 322 -6.11 -13.28 -5.01
N ASP A 323 -6.42 -12.79 -6.19
CA ASP A 323 -7.62 -13.17 -6.91
C ASP A 323 -7.35 -14.47 -7.68
N LEU A 324 -7.83 -15.58 -7.14
CA LEU A 324 -7.79 -16.85 -7.85
C LEU A 324 -8.90 -16.91 -8.90
N PRO A 325 -8.63 -17.51 -10.07
CA PRO A 325 -9.68 -17.80 -11.04
C PRO A 325 -10.81 -18.60 -10.38
N GLN A 326 -12.06 -18.20 -10.65
CA GLN A 326 -13.23 -18.81 -10.00
C GLN A 326 -13.28 -20.32 -10.13
N ASN A 327 -12.84 -20.87 -11.26
CA ASN A 327 -12.79 -22.32 -11.48
C ASN A 327 -11.78 -23.01 -10.57
N THR A 328 -10.61 -22.41 -10.36
CA THR A 328 -9.56 -22.92 -9.47
C THR A 328 -10.09 -23.09 -8.05
N LEU A 329 -10.73 -22.07 -7.51
CA LEU A 329 -11.25 -22.12 -6.15
C LEU A 329 -12.40 -23.13 -5.98
N LYS A 330 -13.30 -23.23 -6.97
CA LYS A 330 -14.41 -24.18 -6.95
C LYS A 330 -13.95 -25.63 -7.01
N ASP A 331 -12.96 -25.94 -7.85
CA ASP A 331 -12.44 -27.29 -7.99
C ASP A 331 -11.68 -27.70 -6.73
N PHE A 332 -10.99 -26.75 -6.08
CA PHE A 332 -10.37 -26.98 -4.78
C PHE A 332 -11.40 -27.26 -3.66
N LEU A 333 -12.51 -26.51 -3.62
CA LEU A 333 -13.53 -26.68 -2.56
C LEU A 333 -14.38 -27.95 -2.73
N LYS A 334 -14.39 -28.60 -3.91
CA LYS A 334 -15.08 -29.85 -4.17
C LYS A 334 -14.31 -31.11 -3.80
N ASN A 335 -12.99 -30.99 -3.67
CA ASN A 335 -12.08 -32.08 -3.32
C ASN A 335 -11.67 -32.00 -1.84
#